data_5d3d034022be9b6bf510f440ee9aabfa
#
_entry.id   5d3d034022be9b6bf510f440ee9aabfa
#
_cell.length_a   1.000
_cell.length_b   1.000
_cell.length_c   1.000
_cell.angle_alpha   90.00
_cell.angle_beta   90.00
_cell.angle_gamma   90.00
#
_symmetry.space_group_name_H-M   'P 1'
#
loop_
_entity.id
_entity.type
_entity.pdbx_description
1 polymer ?
#
loop_
_entity_poly.entity_id
_entity_poly.type
_entity_poly.pdbx_seq_one_letter_code
_entity_poly.pdbx_strand_id
1 'polypeptide(L)'
;MSATPSQRTVALAGLIGILGALLGGLGECALHYSASGSENAETYRFFVDLAPWRLSTGHFLSIFAIPLYFIGYWHLYERLKPAPQWARLTILLLGLYAFTLGDAWLGSRVYLAQLAQARAVAESAGDTVTIKLLSALLAQACFYNENILIGVRAGVLVISILYVVFVLRGKTSYPRWMAALNPILLVIAAFILYVAIPPIGGIFMPVAMNFAHVVFFSASTALTLRSTPAGQ
;
A
#
# COMPACT_ATOMS: atom_id res chain seq x y z
N MET A 1 -1.91 -35.32 -2.94
CA MET A 1 -2.47 -34.51 -4.04
C MET A 1 -3.28 -33.36 -3.39
N SER A 2 -2.82 -32.12 -3.42
CA SER A 2 -3.60 -30.99 -2.89
C SER A 2 -4.74 -30.67 -3.88
N ALA A 3 -5.98 -30.67 -3.39
CA ALA A 3 -7.14 -30.28 -4.19
C ALA A 3 -6.95 -28.87 -4.75
N THR A 4 -7.23 -28.68 -6.04
CA THR A 4 -7.20 -27.34 -6.66
C THR A 4 -8.33 -26.49 -6.05
N PRO A 5 -8.06 -25.28 -5.56
CA PRO A 5 -9.11 -24.45 -4.97
C PRO A 5 -10.20 -24.11 -5.99
N SER A 6 -11.45 -24.03 -5.53
CA SER A 6 -12.57 -23.69 -6.41
C SER A 6 -12.43 -22.24 -6.91
N GLN A 7 -12.99 -21.97 -8.08
CA GLN A 7 -13.03 -20.59 -8.64
C GLN A 7 -13.71 -19.61 -7.67
N ARG A 8 -14.75 -20.04 -6.97
CA ARG A 8 -15.43 -19.23 -5.95
C ARG A 8 -14.51 -18.86 -4.80
N THR A 9 -13.69 -19.83 -4.32
CA THR A 9 -12.71 -19.59 -3.26
C THR A 9 -11.65 -18.56 -3.71
N VAL A 10 -11.17 -18.68 -4.94
CA VAL A 10 -10.19 -17.74 -5.49
C VAL A 10 -10.81 -16.35 -5.66
N ALA A 11 -12.06 -16.25 -6.14
CA ALA A 11 -12.76 -14.98 -6.26
C ALA A 11 -13.01 -14.31 -4.89
N LEU A 12 -13.43 -15.10 -3.89
CA LEU A 12 -13.61 -14.59 -2.52
C LEU A 12 -12.31 -14.01 -1.94
N ALA A 13 -11.18 -14.68 -2.15
CA ALA A 13 -9.88 -14.16 -1.75
C ALA A 13 -9.54 -12.83 -2.44
N GLY A 14 -9.94 -12.66 -3.70
CA GLY A 14 -9.80 -11.38 -4.39
C GLY A 14 -10.67 -10.27 -3.78
N LEU A 15 -11.92 -10.58 -3.42
CA LEU A 15 -12.81 -9.63 -2.71
C LEU A 15 -12.24 -9.22 -1.35
N ILE A 16 -11.66 -10.17 -0.61
CA ILE A 16 -10.98 -9.89 0.66
C ILE A 16 -9.76 -8.98 0.42
N GLY A 17 -9.00 -9.21 -0.65
CA GLY A 17 -7.89 -8.33 -1.04
C GLY A 17 -8.35 -6.89 -1.36
N ILE A 18 -9.50 -6.74 -2.05
CA ILE A 18 -10.12 -5.41 -2.29
C ILE A 18 -10.46 -4.74 -0.96
N LEU A 19 -11.10 -5.46 -0.03
CA LEU A 19 -11.43 -4.93 1.30
C LEU A 19 -10.17 -4.49 2.04
N GLY A 20 -9.09 -5.29 2.01
CA GLY A 20 -7.80 -4.92 2.58
C GLY A 20 -7.25 -3.63 1.99
N ALA A 21 -7.30 -3.49 0.66
CA ALA A 21 -6.83 -2.29 -0.02
C ALA A 21 -7.68 -1.05 0.30
N LEU A 22 -8.99 -1.20 0.46
CA LEU A 22 -9.88 -0.11 0.89
C LEU A 22 -9.60 0.31 2.33
N LEU A 23 -9.49 -0.64 3.27
CA LEU A 23 -9.21 -0.34 4.68
C LEU A 23 -7.82 0.29 4.85
N GLY A 24 -6.79 -0.26 4.20
CA GLY A 24 -5.46 0.32 4.20
C GLY A 24 -5.43 1.73 3.62
N GLY A 25 -6.14 1.95 2.51
CA GLY A 25 -6.26 3.26 1.88
C GLY A 25 -6.98 4.28 2.76
N LEU A 26 -8.06 3.89 3.42
CA LEU A 26 -8.75 4.75 4.40
C LEU A 26 -7.85 5.08 5.59
N GLY A 27 -7.10 4.09 6.10
CA GLY A 27 -6.12 4.29 7.16
C GLY A 27 -5.01 5.26 6.77
N GLU A 28 -4.42 5.06 5.60
CA GLU A 28 -3.39 5.94 5.06
C GLU A 28 -3.91 7.35 4.79
N CYS A 29 -5.13 7.48 4.26
CA CYS A 29 -5.80 8.76 4.08
C CYS A 29 -6.00 9.50 5.42
N ALA A 30 -6.44 8.79 6.46
CA ALA A 30 -6.58 9.39 7.79
C ALA A 30 -5.25 9.94 8.32
N LEU A 31 -4.12 9.25 8.06
CA LEU A 31 -2.79 9.65 8.53
C LEU A 31 -2.17 10.78 7.69
N HIS A 32 -2.34 10.77 6.37
CA HIS A 32 -1.54 11.61 5.49
C HIS A 32 -2.32 12.69 4.75
N TYR A 33 -3.66 12.59 4.63
CA TYR A 33 -4.42 13.58 3.90
C TYR A 33 -4.46 14.91 4.68
N SER A 34 -4.00 15.98 4.02
CA SER A 34 -4.12 17.35 4.52
C SER A 34 -4.69 18.23 3.42
N ALA A 35 -5.72 19.02 3.76
CA ALA A 35 -6.33 19.97 2.82
C ALA A 35 -5.37 21.13 2.44
N SER A 36 -4.37 21.42 3.30
CA SER A 36 -3.34 22.43 3.06
C SER A 36 -2.16 21.91 2.21
N GLY A 37 -2.25 20.67 1.72
CA GLY A 37 -1.19 20.03 0.94
C GLY A 37 -0.04 19.50 1.78
N SER A 38 0.85 18.75 1.13
CA SER A 38 2.03 18.14 1.75
C SER A 38 3.27 19.07 1.71
N GLU A 39 3.07 20.36 1.61
CA GLU A 39 4.15 21.36 1.39
C GLU A 39 5.26 21.35 2.46
N ASN A 40 5.05 20.64 3.57
CA ASN A 40 6.02 20.49 4.66
C ASN A 40 6.36 19.03 4.96
N ALA A 41 6.43 18.19 3.94
CA ALA A 41 6.73 16.75 4.10
C ALA A 41 8.08 16.51 4.82
N GLU A 42 9.08 17.35 4.55
CA GLU A 42 10.42 17.24 5.16
C GLU A 42 10.44 17.43 6.68
N THR A 43 9.48 18.18 7.23
CA THR A 43 9.43 18.49 8.66
C THR A 43 8.35 17.73 9.40
N TYR A 44 7.57 16.90 8.73
CA TYR A 44 6.38 16.23 9.29
C TYR A 44 5.38 17.21 9.94
N ARG A 45 5.41 18.48 9.55
CA ARG A 45 4.53 19.52 10.11
C ARG A 45 3.05 19.24 9.86
N PHE A 46 2.72 18.54 8.78
CA PHE A 46 1.34 18.14 8.50
C PHE A 46 0.72 17.25 9.58
N PHE A 47 1.55 16.61 10.43
CA PHE A 47 1.06 15.85 11.58
C PHE A 47 0.65 16.71 12.79
N VAL A 48 1.14 17.95 12.87
CA VAL A 48 0.91 18.80 14.05
C VAL A 48 -0.58 19.05 14.27
N ASP A 49 -1.31 19.30 13.18
CA ASP A 49 -2.74 19.64 13.23
C ASP A 49 -3.66 18.40 13.12
N LEU A 50 -3.10 17.20 13.10
CA LEU A 50 -3.93 16.01 13.01
C LEU A 50 -4.64 15.71 14.34
N ALA A 51 -5.97 15.59 14.26
CA ALA A 51 -6.77 15.21 15.41
C ALA A 51 -6.41 13.80 15.91
N PRO A 52 -6.41 13.53 17.23
CA PRO A 52 -6.03 12.24 17.80
C PRO A 52 -6.83 11.05 17.24
N TRP A 53 -8.12 11.25 16.95
CA TRP A 53 -8.94 10.20 16.35
C TRP A 53 -8.45 9.78 14.96
N ARG A 54 -7.90 10.70 14.16
CA ARG A 54 -7.34 10.39 12.85
C ARG A 54 -6.10 9.51 12.98
N LEU A 55 -5.23 9.82 13.95
CA LEU A 55 -4.05 9.03 14.23
C LEU A 55 -4.41 7.60 14.64
N SER A 56 -5.35 7.45 15.58
CA SER A 56 -5.82 6.13 16.05
C SER A 56 -6.50 5.35 14.93
N THR A 57 -7.45 5.97 14.23
CA THR A 57 -8.20 5.32 13.14
C THR A 57 -7.24 4.91 12.02
N GLY A 58 -6.36 5.81 11.61
CA GLY A 58 -5.39 5.53 10.56
C GLY A 58 -4.44 4.38 10.92
N HIS A 59 -3.93 4.37 12.14
CA HIS A 59 -3.06 3.32 12.64
C HIS A 59 -3.75 1.95 12.62
N PHE A 60 -4.91 1.82 13.27
CA PHE A 60 -5.58 0.53 13.39
C PHE A 60 -6.14 0.01 12.06
N LEU A 61 -6.72 0.87 11.21
CA LEU A 61 -7.21 0.44 9.90
C LEU A 61 -6.07 -0.09 9.03
N SER A 62 -4.90 0.56 9.06
CA SER A 62 -3.73 0.12 8.31
C SER A 62 -3.26 -1.26 8.77
N ILE A 63 -3.11 -1.48 10.08
CA ILE A 63 -2.67 -2.75 10.66
C ILE A 63 -3.65 -3.88 10.33
N PHE A 64 -4.95 -3.66 10.54
CA PHE A 64 -5.97 -4.69 10.29
C PHE A 64 -6.18 -5.00 8.79
N ALA A 65 -5.73 -4.12 7.89
CA ALA A 65 -5.76 -4.38 6.47
C ALA A 65 -4.73 -5.45 6.02
N ILE A 66 -3.63 -5.61 6.72
CA ILE A 66 -2.50 -6.46 6.28
C ILE A 66 -2.86 -7.93 6.09
N PRO A 67 -3.52 -8.60 7.04
CA PRO A 67 -3.94 -10.00 6.82
C PRO A 67 -4.85 -10.17 5.59
N LEU A 68 -5.66 -9.17 5.27
CA LEU A 68 -6.54 -9.19 4.11
C LEU A 68 -5.73 -9.05 2.81
N TYR A 69 -4.65 -8.25 2.80
CA TYR A 69 -3.71 -8.21 1.70
C TYR A 69 -3.03 -9.55 1.46
N PHE A 70 -2.68 -10.28 2.51
CA PHE A 70 -2.08 -11.62 2.37
C PHE A 70 -3.01 -12.57 1.62
N ILE A 71 -4.29 -12.52 1.92
CA ILE A 71 -5.32 -13.31 1.23
C ILE A 71 -5.46 -12.82 -0.22
N GLY A 72 -5.41 -11.51 -0.48
CA GLY A 72 -5.38 -10.93 -1.82
C GLY A 72 -4.17 -11.39 -2.65
N TYR A 73 -2.98 -11.46 -2.05
CA TYR A 73 -1.79 -11.98 -2.73
C TYR A 73 -1.84 -13.49 -2.98
N TRP A 74 -2.53 -14.26 -2.11
CA TRP A 74 -2.84 -15.65 -2.41
C TRP A 74 -3.78 -15.78 -3.62
N HIS A 75 -4.80 -14.92 -3.75
CA HIS A 75 -5.61 -14.85 -4.97
C HIS A 75 -4.74 -14.61 -6.20
N LEU A 76 -3.80 -13.66 -6.16
CA LEU A 76 -2.86 -13.39 -7.25
C LEU A 76 -2.00 -14.62 -7.57
N TYR A 77 -1.47 -15.33 -6.56
CA TYR A 77 -0.72 -16.57 -6.71
C TYR A 77 -1.50 -17.64 -7.52
N GLU A 78 -2.78 -17.80 -7.24
CA GLU A 78 -3.65 -18.74 -7.96
C GLU A 78 -3.91 -18.28 -9.40
N ARG A 79 -4.13 -16.99 -9.62
CA ARG A 79 -4.42 -16.42 -10.94
C ARG A 79 -3.19 -16.34 -11.85
N LEU A 80 -1.99 -16.38 -11.29
CA LEU A 80 -0.76 -16.44 -12.07
C LEU A 80 -0.48 -17.81 -12.70
N LYS A 81 -1.27 -18.85 -12.44
CA LYS A 81 -1.17 -20.11 -13.19
C LYS A 81 -1.50 -19.83 -14.68
N PRO A 82 -0.73 -20.43 -15.64
CA PRO A 82 0.28 -21.47 -15.53
C PRO A 82 1.74 -20.98 -15.39
N ALA A 83 2.03 -19.78 -14.91
CA ALA A 83 3.41 -19.34 -14.70
C ALA A 83 4.18 -20.34 -13.81
N PRO A 84 5.53 -20.41 -13.93
CA PRO A 84 6.36 -21.29 -13.12
C PRO A 84 6.13 -21.07 -11.62
N GLN A 85 6.12 -22.15 -10.86
CA GLN A 85 5.84 -22.11 -9.42
C GLN A 85 6.78 -21.17 -8.67
N TRP A 86 8.07 -21.14 -9.02
CA TRP A 86 9.04 -20.24 -8.39
C TRP A 86 8.63 -18.79 -8.55
N ALA A 87 8.18 -18.36 -9.73
CA ALA A 87 7.78 -16.97 -9.98
C ALA A 87 6.53 -16.59 -9.15
N ARG A 88 5.55 -17.49 -9.10
CA ARG A 88 4.32 -17.28 -8.32
C ARG A 88 4.63 -17.22 -6.82
N LEU A 89 5.48 -18.11 -6.30
CA LEU A 89 5.92 -18.10 -4.91
C LEU A 89 6.72 -16.83 -4.59
N THR A 90 7.63 -16.41 -5.46
CA THR A 90 8.38 -15.17 -5.27
C THR A 90 7.45 -13.97 -5.16
N ILE A 91 6.45 -13.85 -6.05
CA ILE A 91 5.45 -12.77 -5.99
C ILE A 91 4.64 -12.84 -4.68
N LEU A 92 4.19 -14.03 -4.28
CA LEU A 92 3.46 -14.21 -3.02
C LEU A 92 4.32 -13.80 -1.81
N LEU A 93 5.51 -14.39 -1.67
CA LEU A 93 6.37 -14.17 -0.49
C LEU A 93 6.87 -12.72 -0.41
N LEU A 94 7.25 -12.12 -1.54
CA LEU A 94 7.60 -10.71 -1.57
C LEU A 94 6.39 -9.80 -1.28
N GLY A 95 5.19 -10.20 -1.69
CA GLY A 95 3.96 -9.51 -1.33
C GLY A 95 3.71 -9.53 0.17
N LEU A 96 3.79 -10.70 0.80
CA LEU A 96 3.67 -10.83 2.26
C LEU A 96 4.74 -9.98 2.97
N TYR A 97 5.99 -10.07 2.53
CA TYR A 97 7.10 -9.32 3.10
C TYR A 97 6.93 -7.80 2.94
N ALA A 98 6.61 -7.33 1.72
CA ALA A 98 6.45 -5.90 1.44
C ALA A 98 5.29 -5.29 2.25
N PHE A 99 4.16 -6.01 2.40
CA PHE A 99 3.05 -5.52 3.21
C PHE A 99 3.33 -5.59 4.72
N THR A 100 4.11 -6.58 5.19
CA THR A 100 4.59 -6.59 6.58
C THR A 100 5.50 -5.37 6.86
N LEU A 101 6.41 -5.04 5.94
CA LEU A 101 7.21 -3.82 6.05
C LEU A 101 6.36 -2.55 5.95
N GLY A 102 5.36 -2.56 5.05
CA GLY A 102 4.40 -1.46 4.91
C GLY A 102 3.61 -1.20 6.18
N ASP A 103 3.23 -2.27 6.90
CA ASP A 103 2.60 -2.17 8.22
C ASP A 103 3.53 -1.53 9.26
N ALA A 104 4.76 -1.98 9.33
CA ALA A 104 5.75 -1.39 10.22
C ALA A 104 5.98 0.11 9.90
N TRP A 105 5.99 0.47 8.62
CA TRP A 105 6.10 1.85 8.15
C TRP A 105 4.88 2.69 8.53
N LEU A 106 3.66 2.23 8.22
CA LEU A 106 2.42 2.93 8.57
C LEU A 106 2.19 2.96 10.09
N GLY A 107 2.46 1.85 10.77
CA GLY A 107 2.32 1.75 12.23
C GLY A 107 3.21 2.74 12.97
N SER A 108 4.44 3.00 12.47
CA SER A 108 5.35 3.97 13.09
C SER A 108 4.97 5.44 12.82
N ARG A 109 4.09 5.74 11.85
CA ARG A 109 3.63 7.10 11.55
C ARG A 109 2.93 7.78 12.74
N VAL A 110 2.21 7.02 13.55
CA VAL A 110 1.57 7.57 14.76
C VAL A 110 2.59 8.11 15.75
N TYR A 111 3.73 7.44 15.91
CA TYR A 111 4.81 7.89 16.82
C TYR A 111 5.55 9.11 16.26
N LEU A 112 5.76 9.18 14.94
CA LEU A 112 6.29 10.37 14.29
C LEU A 112 5.36 11.58 14.49
N ALA A 113 4.05 11.37 14.37
CA ALA A 113 3.06 12.40 14.61
C ALA A 113 3.09 12.91 16.06
N GLN A 114 3.17 12.01 17.04
CA GLN A 114 3.28 12.38 18.45
C GLN A 114 4.55 13.18 18.74
N LEU A 115 5.69 12.80 18.16
CA LEU A 115 6.94 13.55 18.30
C LEU A 115 6.83 14.95 17.67
N ALA A 116 6.22 15.06 16.49
CA ALA A 116 6.01 16.34 15.83
C ALA A 116 5.07 17.27 16.63
N GLN A 117 3.98 16.71 17.18
CA GLN A 117 3.04 17.45 18.03
C GLN A 117 3.69 17.91 19.35
N ALA A 118 4.43 17.01 20.01
CA ALA A 118 5.15 17.36 21.25
C ALA A 118 6.20 18.47 20.99
N ARG A 119 6.91 18.39 19.86
CA ARG A 119 7.85 19.43 19.46
C ARG A 119 7.16 20.78 19.23
N ALA A 120 6.02 20.81 18.56
CA ALA A 120 5.26 22.04 18.35
C ALA A 120 4.79 22.69 19.68
N VAL A 121 4.41 21.88 20.68
CA VAL A 121 4.08 22.36 22.02
C VAL A 121 5.32 22.98 22.69
N ALA A 122 6.48 22.35 22.62
CA ALA A 122 7.72 22.89 23.17
C ALA A 122 8.14 24.19 22.47
N GLU A 123 7.94 24.31 21.14
CA GLU A 123 8.17 25.52 20.36
C GLU A 123 7.28 26.66 20.86
N SER A 124 5.99 26.41 21.10
CA SER A 124 5.07 27.42 21.63
C SER A 124 5.41 27.88 23.05
N ALA A 125 6.03 27.01 23.85
CA ALA A 125 6.50 27.30 25.20
C ALA A 125 7.89 27.97 25.26
N GLY A 126 8.61 28.06 24.14
CA GLY A 126 9.98 28.57 24.08
C GLY A 126 11.03 27.67 24.77
N ASP A 127 10.71 26.38 24.99
CA ASP A 127 11.61 25.42 25.64
C ASP A 127 12.65 24.87 24.64
N THR A 128 13.76 25.59 24.54
CA THR A 128 14.84 25.30 23.60
C THR A 128 15.52 23.95 23.87
N VAL A 129 15.57 23.48 25.11
CA VAL A 129 16.18 22.18 25.47
C VAL A 129 15.30 21.03 24.95
N THR A 130 14.01 21.08 25.24
CA THR A 130 13.03 20.08 24.77
C THR A 130 12.92 20.08 23.25
N ILE A 131 12.92 21.26 22.59
CA ILE A 131 12.92 21.37 21.12
C ILE A 131 14.11 20.62 20.52
N LYS A 132 15.33 20.84 21.05
CA LYS A 132 16.55 20.18 20.56
C LYS A 132 16.46 18.66 20.70
N LEU A 133 16.03 18.17 21.86
CA LEU A 133 15.86 16.74 22.12
C LEU A 133 14.84 16.11 21.17
N LEU A 134 13.63 16.68 21.06
CA LEU A 134 12.56 16.15 20.21
C LEU A 134 12.91 16.22 18.72
N SER A 135 13.65 17.24 18.29
CA SER A 135 14.15 17.34 16.92
C SER A 135 15.14 16.21 16.59
N ALA A 136 16.04 15.87 17.53
CA ALA A 136 16.96 14.76 17.33
C ALA A 136 16.24 13.40 17.29
N LEU A 137 15.28 13.17 18.20
CA LEU A 137 14.47 11.95 18.22
C LEU A 137 13.62 11.81 16.94
N LEU A 138 13.00 12.90 16.48
CA LEU A 138 12.20 12.91 15.26
C LEU A 138 13.08 12.59 14.04
N ALA A 139 14.25 13.20 13.92
CA ALA A 139 15.19 12.93 12.82
C ALA A 139 15.61 11.44 12.79
N GLN A 140 15.90 10.86 13.96
CA GLN A 140 16.25 9.45 14.07
C GLN A 140 15.08 8.53 13.72
N ALA A 141 13.89 8.82 14.21
CA ALA A 141 12.69 8.05 13.91
C ALA A 141 12.34 8.12 12.42
N CYS A 142 12.49 9.29 11.78
CA CYS A 142 12.34 9.48 10.33
C CYS A 142 13.33 8.62 9.55
N PHE A 143 14.60 8.62 9.94
CA PHE A 143 15.62 7.80 9.29
C PHE A 143 15.22 6.32 9.26
N TYR A 144 14.80 5.75 10.39
CA TYR A 144 14.37 4.34 10.43
C TYR A 144 13.11 4.10 9.60
N ASN A 145 12.12 4.97 9.71
CA ASN A 145 10.86 4.83 9.00
C ASN A 145 11.06 4.88 7.46
N GLU A 146 11.84 5.85 6.96
CA GLU A 146 12.07 5.97 5.51
C GLU A 146 12.91 4.80 4.95
N ASN A 147 13.84 4.23 5.74
CA ASN A 147 14.58 3.05 5.30
C ASN A 147 13.69 1.80 5.16
N ILE A 148 12.65 1.65 6.01
CA ILE A 148 11.65 0.60 5.85
C ILE A 148 10.91 0.77 4.50
N LEU A 149 10.55 1.99 4.13
CA LEU A 149 9.87 2.30 2.88
C LEU A 149 10.71 1.94 1.65
N ILE A 150 12.04 2.04 1.71
CA ILE A 150 12.92 1.57 0.63
C ILE A 150 12.73 0.06 0.42
N GLY A 151 12.68 -0.73 1.49
CA GLY A 151 12.42 -2.17 1.42
C GLY A 151 11.06 -2.50 0.79
N VAL A 152 10.00 -1.77 1.16
CA VAL A 152 8.66 -1.90 0.55
C VAL A 152 8.73 -1.65 -0.95
N ARG A 153 9.33 -0.52 -1.36
CA ARG A 153 9.46 -0.12 -2.78
C ARG A 153 10.24 -1.15 -3.59
N ALA A 154 11.34 -1.65 -3.06
CA ALA A 154 12.16 -2.68 -3.72
C ALA A 154 11.35 -3.98 -3.91
N GLY A 155 10.64 -4.45 -2.87
CA GLY A 155 9.80 -5.64 -2.96
C GLY A 155 8.69 -5.51 -4.01
N VAL A 156 7.95 -4.41 -3.98
CA VAL A 156 6.87 -4.13 -4.95
C VAL A 156 7.41 -3.98 -6.37
N LEU A 157 8.60 -3.40 -6.55
CA LEU A 157 9.24 -3.31 -7.87
C LEU A 157 9.54 -4.68 -8.46
N VAL A 158 10.14 -5.59 -7.68
CA VAL A 158 10.43 -6.96 -8.14
C VAL A 158 9.15 -7.71 -8.48
N ILE A 159 8.12 -7.63 -7.62
CA ILE A 159 6.79 -8.20 -7.88
C ILE A 159 6.26 -7.70 -9.22
N SER A 160 6.32 -6.38 -9.45
CA SER A 160 5.79 -5.73 -10.65
C SER A 160 6.50 -6.18 -11.91
N ILE A 161 7.82 -6.27 -11.89
CA ILE A 161 8.62 -6.75 -13.04
C ILE A 161 8.23 -8.19 -13.38
N LEU A 162 8.21 -9.09 -12.38
CA LEU A 162 7.85 -10.49 -12.60
C LEU A 162 6.40 -10.61 -13.13
N TYR A 163 5.47 -9.90 -12.53
CA TYR A 163 4.07 -9.89 -12.98
C TYR A 163 3.94 -9.47 -14.45
N VAL A 164 4.49 -8.31 -14.82
CA VAL A 164 4.43 -7.79 -16.19
C VAL A 164 5.06 -8.76 -17.18
N VAL A 165 6.24 -9.29 -16.87
CA VAL A 165 6.95 -10.23 -17.74
C VAL A 165 6.10 -11.48 -18.01
N PHE A 166 5.53 -12.09 -16.98
CA PHE A 166 4.76 -13.33 -17.17
C PHE A 166 3.39 -13.08 -17.82
N VAL A 167 2.73 -11.95 -17.53
CA VAL A 167 1.46 -11.58 -18.18
C VAL A 167 1.68 -11.30 -19.68
N LEU A 168 2.68 -10.49 -20.04
CA LEU A 168 2.96 -10.16 -21.44
C LEU A 168 3.39 -11.39 -22.25
N ARG A 169 4.12 -12.32 -21.64
CA ARG A 169 4.49 -13.61 -22.27
C ARG A 169 3.32 -14.58 -22.41
N GLY A 170 2.12 -14.26 -21.94
CA GLY A 170 0.96 -15.16 -21.96
C GLY A 170 1.15 -16.40 -21.11
N LYS A 171 1.97 -16.34 -20.06
CA LYS A 171 2.27 -17.44 -19.15
C LYS A 171 1.42 -17.39 -17.87
N THR A 172 0.26 -16.72 -17.93
CA THR A 172 -0.68 -16.57 -16.80
C THR A 172 -2.11 -16.71 -17.27
N SER A 173 -3.08 -16.78 -16.34
CA SER A 173 -4.51 -16.73 -16.68
C SER A 173 -4.99 -15.31 -17.02
N TYR A 174 -4.11 -14.31 -16.95
CA TYR A 174 -4.46 -12.93 -17.25
C TYR A 174 -4.35 -12.62 -18.74
N PRO A 175 -5.28 -11.82 -19.32
CA PRO A 175 -5.07 -11.22 -20.62
C PRO A 175 -3.93 -10.19 -20.55
N ARG A 176 -3.24 -9.97 -21.70
CA ARG A 176 -2.05 -9.09 -21.73
C ARG A 176 -2.30 -7.66 -21.26
N TRP A 177 -3.50 -7.12 -21.45
CA TRP A 177 -3.84 -5.77 -21.00
C TRP A 177 -3.78 -5.61 -19.47
N MET A 178 -3.91 -6.70 -18.70
CA MET A 178 -3.75 -6.66 -17.25
C MET A 178 -2.35 -6.22 -16.80
N ALA A 179 -1.34 -6.32 -17.66
CA ALA A 179 -0.02 -5.77 -17.37
C ALA A 179 -0.05 -4.25 -17.14
N ALA A 180 -0.95 -3.53 -17.82
CA ALA A 180 -1.12 -2.08 -17.63
C ALA A 180 -1.76 -1.72 -16.27
N LEU A 181 -2.49 -2.64 -15.64
CA LEU A 181 -3.06 -2.44 -14.30
C LEU A 181 -2.09 -2.87 -13.17
N ASN A 182 -0.81 -3.06 -13.49
CA ASN A 182 0.21 -3.30 -12.48
C ASN A 182 0.22 -2.17 -11.42
N PRO A 183 0.25 -2.48 -10.11
CA PRO A 183 0.21 -1.44 -9.07
C PRO A 183 1.24 -0.33 -9.21
N ILE A 184 2.49 -0.63 -9.61
CA ILE A 184 3.50 0.42 -9.83
C ILE A 184 3.10 1.35 -10.98
N LEU A 185 2.61 0.81 -12.09
CA LEU A 185 2.19 1.65 -13.23
C LEU A 185 1.00 2.55 -12.84
N LEU A 186 0.09 2.05 -12.02
CA LEU A 186 -1.02 2.85 -11.48
C LEU A 186 -0.53 3.93 -10.50
N VAL A 187 0.47 3.64 -9.67
CA VAL A 187 1.11 4.66 -8.80
C VAL A 187 1.82 5.72 -9.63
N ILE A 188 2.54 5.33 -10.69
CA ILE A 188 3.15 6.30 -11.63
C ILE A 188 2.08 7.16 -12.28
N ALA A 189 0.95 6.58 -12.71
CA ALA A 189 -0.16 7.32 -13.27
C ALA A 189 -0.77 8.31 -12.26
N ALA A 190 -0.91 7.91 -10.99
CA ALA A 190 -1.35 8.80 -9.91
C ALA A 190 -0.37 9.96 -9.68
N PHE A 191 0.95 9.70 -9.75
CA PHE A 191 1.97 10.75 -9.67
C PHE A 191 1.92 11.71 -10.85
N ILE A 192 1.76 11.21 -12.07
CA ILE A 192 1.59 12.04 -13.27
C ILE A 192 0.34 12.92 -13.12
N LEU A 193 -0.78 12.35 -12.62
CA LEU A 193 -2.00 13.09 -12.35
C LEU A 193 -1.78 14.19 -11.30
N TYR A 194 -1.00 13.91 -10.25
CA TYR A 194 -0.65 14.90 -9.23
C TYR A 194 0.15 16.06 -9.81
N VAL A 195 1.12 15.79 -10.68
CA VAL A 195 1.91 16.85 -11.34
C VAL A 195 1.08 17.65 -12.35
N ALA A 196 0.22 16.97 -13.11
CA ALA A 196 -0.59 17.59 -14.16
C ALA A 196 -1.80 18.37 -13.61
N ILE A 197 -2.47 17.82 -12.59
CA ILE A 197 -3.71 18.36 -12.00
C ILE A 197 -3.63 18.24 -10.47
N PRO A 198 -2.83 19.10 -9.78
CA PRO A 198 -2.55 18.98 -8.34
C PRO A 198 -3.80 18.84 -7.45
N PRO A 199 -4.92 19.57 -7.68
CA PRO A 199 -6.11 19.43 -6.83
C PRO A 199 -6.73 18.05 -6.85
N ILE A 200 -6.68 17.36 -8.00
CA ILE A 200 -7.20 16.00 -8.15
C ILE A 200 -6.16 14.99 -7.69
N GLY A 201 -4.93 15.11 -8.16
CA GLY A 201 -3.85 14.19 -7.83
C GLY A 201 -3.49 14.19 -6.35
N GLY A 202 -3.61 15.34 -5.67
CA GLY A 202 -3.39 15.47 -4.23
C GLY A 202 -4.33 14.63 -3.36
N ILE A 203 -5.52 14.27 -3.88
CA ILE A 203 -6.44 13.36 -3.20
C ILE A 203 -5.92 11.91 -3.26
N PHE A 204 -5.33 11.51 -4.40
CA PHE A 204 -4.90 10.14 -4.64
C PHE A 204 -3.47 9.85 -4.16
N MET A 205 -2.60 10.84 -4.16
CA MET A 205 -1.18 10.65 -3.80
C MET A 205 -0.97 10.01 -2.42
N PRO A 206 -1.66 10.46 -1.34
CA PRO A 206 -1.50 9.86 -0.02
C PRO A 206 -1.89 8.38 0.04
N VAL A 207 -2.70 7.90 -0.91
CA VAL A 207 -3.26 6.54 -0.92
C VAL A 207 -2.95 5.78 -2.22
N ALA A 208 -2.01 6.29 -3.01
CA ALA A 208 -1.77 5.81 -4.39
C ALA A 208 -1.54 4.30 -4.48
N MET A 209 -0.77 3.72 -3.56
CA MET A 209 -0.48 2.30 -3.54
C MET A 209 -1.73 1.46 -3.21
N ASN A 210 -2.49 1.88 -2.22
CA ASN A 210 -3.73 1.20 -1.83
C ASN A 210 -4.80 1.32 -2.93
N PHE A 211 -4.95 2.51 -3.52
CA PHE A 211 -5.85 2.72 -4.65
C PHE A 211 -5.49 1.85 -5.86
N ALA A 212 -4.19 1.75 -6.18
CA ALA A 212 -3.70 0.88 -7.23
C ALA A 212 -4.08 -0.60 -6.98
N HIS A 213 -3.98 -1.06 -5.73
CA HIS A 213 -4.40 -2.42 -5.37
C HIS A 213 -5.90 -2.61 -5.43
N VAL A 214 -6.72 -1.60 -5.08
CA VAL A 214 -8.18 -1.67 -5.28
C VAL A 214 -8.50 -1.91 -6.75
N VAL A 215 -7.93 -1.12 -7.66
CA VAL A 215 -8.14 -1.26 -9.10
C VAL A 215 -7.66 -2.63 -9.59
N PHE A 216 -6.46 -3.02 -9.19
CA PHE A 216 -5.84 -4.27 -9.61
C PHE A 216 -6.62 -5.50 -9.13
N PHE A 217 -6.95 -5.60 -7.83
CA PHE A 217 -7.72 -6.73 -7.30
C PHE A 217 -9.14 -6.75 -7.83
N SER A 218 -9.78 -5.60 -8.08
CA SER A 218 -11.12 -5.53 -8.68
C SER A 218 -11.12 -6.10 -10.09
N ALA A 219 -10.19 -5.68 -10.94
CA ALA A 219 -10.07 -6.21 -12.30
C ALA A 219 -9.75 -7.73 -12.29
N SER A 220 -8.83 -8.15 -11.42
CA SER A 220 -8.45 -9.56 -11.26
C SER A 220 -9.62 -10.43 -10.79
N THR A 221 -10.38 -9.97 -9.81
CA THR A 221 -11.57 -10.68 -9.29
C THR A 221 -12.67 -10.75 -10.33
N ALA A 222 -12.93 -9.66 -11.05
CA ALA A 222 -13.92 -9.64 -12.15
C ALA A 222 -13.57 -10.66 -13.25
N LEU A 223 -12.29 -10.75 -13.64
CA LEU A 223 -11.83 -11.77 -14.59
C LEU A 223 -11.97 -13.18 -14.04
N THR A 224 -11.76 -13.38 -12.73
CA THR A 224 -11.97 -14.68 -12.10
C THR A 224 -13.41 -15.11 -12.16
N LEU A 225 -14.35 -14.20 -11.89
CA LEU A 225 -15.79 -14.50 -11.92
C LEU A 225 -16.32 -14.76 -13.34
N ARG A 226 -15.71 -14.14 -14.36
CA ARG A 226 -16.10 -14.32 -15.77
C ARG A 226 -15.51 -15.57 -16.43
N SER A 227 -14.44 -16.15 -15.90
CA SER A 227 -13.89 -17.40 -16.42
C SER A 227 -14.84 -18.54 -16.06
N THR A 228 -15.84 -18.79 -16.92
CA THR A 228 -16.74 -19.93 -16.80
C THR A 228 -15.91 -21.22 -16.81
N PRO A 229 -16.20 -22.20 -15.95
CA PRO A 229 -15.59 -23.54 -16.09
C PRO A 229 -15.90 -24.03 -17.51
N ALA A 230 -14.87 -24.29 -18.31
CA ALA A 230 -15.03 -24.96 -19.59
C ALA A 230 -15.63 -26.33 -19.31
N GLY A 231 -16.92 -26.50 -19.59
CA GLY A 231 -17.63 -27.78 -19.63
C GLY A 231 -17.82 -28.47 -18.28
N GLN A 232 -18.96 -28.21 -17.62
CA GLN A 232 -19.70 -29.28 -16.92
C GLN A 232 -20.76 -29.84 -17.82
#